data_7a796d3301fbeb2c4e5baef9e11e848f
#
_entry.id   7a796d3301fbeb2c4e5baef9e11e848f
#
_cell.length_a   1.000
_cell.length_b   1.000
_cell.length_c   1.000
_cell.angle_alpha   90.00
_cell.angle_beta   90.00
_cell.angle_gamma   90.00
#
_symmetry.space_group_name_H-M   'P 1'
#
loop_
_entity.id
_entity.type
_entity.pdbx_description
1 polymer ?
#
loop_
_entity_poly.entity_id
_entity_poly.type
_entity_poly.pdbx_seq_one_letter_code
_entity_poly.pdbx_strand_id
1 'polypeptide(L)'
;MHRPRLARRSAPLALKLQRVEVRHVALPLRRPFETSFGTTTHKEFLLVGVSAEGVTGYGECVADFDPYYLPETNQTVLHILRDFLVPLAFGLEIAHPRELPAAFARVRGHEMAKAALEMAVWELHARREGVPLYKALGGRGGTIPTGVSIGLQPTTGALMERVEEEVAAGYRRV
;
A
#
# COMPACT_ATOMS: atom_id res chain seq x y z
N MET A 1 -13.40 17.87 -47.82
CA MET A 1 -13.15 16.85 -46.77
C MET A 1 -12.49 17.53 -45.60
N HIS A 2 -13.27 17.77 -44.49
CA HIS A 2 -12.79 18.46 -43.31
C HIS A 2 -12.31 17.40 -42.29
N ARG A 3 -10.98 17.33 -42.06
CA ARG A 3 -10.45 16.45 -41.01
C ARG A 3 -10.69 17.10 -39.65
N PRO A 4 -11.35 16.41 -38.69
CA PRO A 4 -11.51 16.96 -37.35
C PRO A 4 -10.13 17.08 -36.71
N ARG A 5 -9.78 18.27 -36.20
CA ARG A 5 -8.64 18.51 -35.33
C ARG A 5 -8.85 17.68 -34.05
N LEU A 6 -8.01 16.68 -33.85
CA LEU A 6 -7.86 16.01 -32.56
C LEU A 6 -7.52 17.09 -31.52
N ALA A 7 -8.44 17.33 -30.60
CA ALA A 7 -8.19 18.19 -29.45
C ALA A 7 -6.95 17.65 -28.72
N ARG A 8 -5.90 18.46 -28.63
CA ARG A 8 -4.74 18.19 -27.78
C ARG A 8 -5.30 18.09 -26.36
N ARG A 9 -5.25 16.89 -25.76
CA ARG A 9 -5.42 16.76 -24.32
C ARG A 9 -4.36 17.67 -23.69
N SER A 10 -4.80 18.69 -22.98
CA SER A 10 -3.92 19.48 -22.13
C SER A 10 -3.19 18.51 -21.20
N ALA A 11 -1.87 18.71 -21.03
CA ALA A 11 -1.13 17.95 -20.03
C ALA A 11 -1.89 18.09 -18.68
N PRO A 12 -2.07 16.99 -17.94
CA PRO A 12 -2.73 17.06 -16.64
C PRO A 12 -1.94 18.06 -15.77
N LEU A 13 -2.67 18.98 -15.14
CA LEU A 13 -2.10 19.90 -14.16
C LEU A 13 -1.38 19.11 -13.08
N ALA A 14 -0.18 19.55 -12.69
CA ALA A 14 0.58 18.92 -11.62
C ALA A 14 -0.25 18.84 -10.35
N LEU A 15 -0.18 17.72 -9.67
CA LEU A 15 -0.92 17.42 -8.45
C LEU A 15 -0.25 18.13 -7.27
N LYS A 16 -1.00 18.90 -6.51
CA LYS A 16 -0.56 19.49 -5.24
C LYS A 16 -1.39 18.92 -4.10
N LEU A 17 -0.75 18.21 -3.19
CA LEU A 17 -1.46 17.63 -2.04
C LEU A 17 -2.06 18.71 -1.15
N GLN A 18 -3.29 18.51 -0.72
CA GLN A 18 -4.04 19.44 0.14
C GLN A 18 -4.21 18.89 1.56
N ARG A 19 -4.28 17.56 1.70
CA ARG A 19 -4.46 16.89 2.98
C ARG A 19 -3.76 15.55 2.98
N VAL A 20 -3.13 15.23 4.10
CA VAL A 20 -2.67 13.87 4.43
C VAL A 20 -3.28 13.49 5.76
N GLU A 21 -3.87 12.32 5.82
CA GLU A 21 -4.45 11.72 7.02
C GLU A 21 -3.82 10.35 7.25
N VAL A 22 -3.40 10.07 8.48
CA VAL A 22 -2.87 8.77 8.88
C VAL A 22 -3.76 8.21 9.97
N ARG A 23 -4.26 7.00 9.76
CA ARG A 23 -5.08 6.27 10.74
C ARG A 23 -4.35 5.00 11.16
N HIS A 24 -4.20 4.79 12.45
CA HIS A 24 -3.80 3.52 12.99
C HIS A 24 -5.02 2.61 13.06
N VAL A 25 -4.95 1.47 12.39
CA VAL A 25 -6.05 0.50 12.25
C VAL A 25 -5.61 -0.82 12.87
N ALA A 26 -6.48 -1.41 13.69
CA ALA A 26 -6.31 -2.75 14.24
C ALA A 26 -7.49 -3.63 13.81
N LEU A 27 -7.21 -4.74 13.17
CA LEU A 27 -8.21 -5.71 12.72
C LEU A 27 -7.97 -7.05 13.40
N PRO A 28 -8.99 -7.66 14.04
CA PRO A 28 -8.86 -9.01 14.57
C PRO A 28 -8.68 -10.00 13.41
N LEU A 29 -7.75 -10.91 13.55
CA LEU A 29 -7.60 -12.03 12.62
C LEU A 29 -8.74 -13.03 12.83
N ARG A 30 -9.23 -13.63 11.77
CA ARG A 30 -10.23 -14.72 11.85
C ARG A 30 -9.72 -15.93 12.63
N ARG A 31 -8.41 -16.18 12.57
CA ARG A 31 -7.66 -17.22 13.30
C ARG A 31 -6.33 -16.63 13.74
N PRO A 32 -5.80 -17.00 14.90
CA PRO A 32 -4.45 -16.65 15.29
C PRO A 32 -3.44 -17.11 14.22
N PHE A 33 -2.42 -16.29 13.99
CA PHE A 33 -1.32 -16.63 13.10
C PHE A 33 -0.05 -16.81 13.92
N GLU A 34 0.40 -18.05 14.02
CA GLU A 34 1.56 -18.43 14.81
C GLU A 34 2.82 -18.51 13.93
N THR A 35 3.90 -17.90 14.39
CA THR A 35 5.20 -17.87 13.76
C THR A 35 6.27 -18.26 14.80
N SER A 36 7.53 -18.41 14.37
CA SER A 36 8.65 -18.62 15.30
C SER A 36 8.90 -17.43 16.23
N PHE A 37 8.32 -16.27 15.97
CA PHE A 37 8.48 -15.05 16.78
C PHE A 37 7.34 -14.84 17.78
N GLY A 38 6.21 -15.51 17.59
CA GLY A 38 5.03 -15.35 18.44
C GLY A 38 3.72 -15.56 17.70
N THR A 39 2.63 -15.30 18.42
CA THR A 39 1.27 -15.48 17.90
C THR A 39 0.62 -14.12 17.68
N THR A 40 0.22 -13.84 16.46
CA THR A 40 -0.52 -12.64 16.07
C THR A 40 -2.03 -12.93 16.08
N THR A 41 -2.79 -12.14 16.84
CA THR A 41 -4.26 -12.22 16.89
C THR A 41 -4.94 -11.01 16.26
N HIS A 42 -4.22 -9.91 16.08
CA HIS A 42 -4.68 -8.69 15.45
C HIS A 42 -3.64 -8.23 14.43
N LYS A 43 -4.08 -7.77 13.27
CA LYS A 43 -3.20 -7.06 12.34
C LYS A 43 -3.34 -5.58 12.55
N GLU A 44 -2.24 -4.94 12.94
CA GLU A 44 -2.14 -3.49 13.07
C GLU A 44 -1.39 -2.90 11.88
N PHE A 45 -1.87 -1.76 11.38
CA PHE A 45 -1.24 -1.07 10.25
C PHE A 45 -1.63 0.41 10.21
N LEU A 46 -0.88 1.19 9.45
CA LEU A 46 -1.23 2.59 9.18
C LEU A 46 -1.89 2.71 7.81
N LEU A 47 -3.10 3.27 7.78
CA LEU A 47 -3.77 3.67 6.55
C LEU A 47 -3.48 5.13 6.29
N VAL A 48 -2.84 5.43 5.15
CA VAL A 48 -2.46 6.77 4.72
C VAL A 48 -3.42 7.24 3.64
N GLY A 49 -4.19 8.29 3.92
CA GLY A 49 -5.05 8.95 2.95
C GLY A 49 -4.41 10.26 2.46
N VAL A 50 -4.33 10.47 1.16
CA VAL A 50 -3.90 11.74 0.57
C VAL A 50 -5.01 12.33 -0.27
N SER A 51 -5.24 13.64 -0.14
CA SER A 51 -6.34 14.31 -0.87
C SER A 51 -5.83 15.51 -1.66
N ALA A 52 -6.36 15.66 -2.86
CA ALA A 52 -6.21 16.82 -3.71
C ALA A 52 -7.41 16.94 -4.66
N GLU A 53 -7.84 18.16 -4.95
CA GLU A 53 -8.89 18.47 -5.93
C GLU A 53 -10.22 17.70 -5.68
N GLY A 54 -10.55 17.44 -4.40
CA GLY A 54 -11.76 16.70 -4.01
C GLY A 54 -11.68 15.18 -4.16
N VAL A 55 -10.53 14.63 -4.57
CA VAL A 55 -10.27 13.19 -4.68
C VAL A 55 -9.36 12.74 -3.55
N THR A 56 -9.56 11.53 -3.04
CA THR A 56 -8.68 10.90 -2.04
C THR A 56 -8.17 9.56 -2.54
N GLY A 57 -6.86 9.36 -2.41
CA GLY A 57 -6.20 8.06 -2.62
C GLY A 57 -5.67 7.50 -1.30
N TYR A 58 -5.53 6.19 -1.22
CA TYR A 58 -5.12 5.48 -0.02
C TYR A 58 -3.89 4.61 -0.26
N GLY A 59 -3.03 4.55 0.75
CA GLY A 59 -1.90 3.63 0.83
C GLY A 59 -1.88 2.98 2.22
N GLU A 60 -1.25 1.84 2.32
CA GLU A 60 -1.17 1.07 3.55
C GLU A 60 0.29 0.84 3.94
N CYS A 61 0.61 0.97 5.21
CA CYS A 61 1.88 0.56 5.79
C CYS A 61 1.64 -0.56 6.80
N VAL A 62 2.18 -1.72 6.50
CA VAL A 62 2.03 -2.94 7.31
C VAL A 62 3.25 -3.20 8.21
N ALA A 63 3.93 -2.15 8.65
CA ALA A 63 4.96 -2.27 9.66
C ALA A 63 4.35 -2.85 10.96
N ASP A 64 5.10 -3.72 11.61
CA ASP A 64 4.62 -4.35 12.83
C ASP A 64 4.72 -3.40 14.03
N PHE A 65 4.21 -3.85 15.18
CA PHE A 65 4.32 -3.14 16.44
C PHE A 65 5.78 -3.08 16.94
N ASP A 66 6.52 -4.16 16.75
CA ASP A 66 7.90 -4.32 17.20
C ASP A 66 8.89 -4.52 16.04
N PRO A 67 10.19 -4.29 16.25
CA PRO A 67 11.21 -4.35 15.22
C PRO A 67 11.86 -5.74 15.09
N TYR A 68 11.16 -6.84 15.44
CA TYR A 68 11.78 -8.18 15.43
C TYR A 68 11.84 -8.81 14.04
N TYR A 69 10.92 -8.42 13.17
CA TYR A 69 10.90 -8.91 11.79
C TYR A 69 11.50 -7.89 10.81
N LEU A 70 11.15 -6.62 10.97
CA LEU A 70 11.62 -5.51 10.15
C LEU A 70 12.08 -4.35 11.05
N PRO A 71 13.02 -3.51 10.60
CA PRO A 71 13.51 -2.40 11.42
C PRO A 71 12.48 -1.27 11.59
N GLU A 72 11.50 -1.18 10.70
CA GLU A 72 10.44 -0.18 10.80
C GLU A 72 9.27 -0.71 11.62
N THR A 73 8.72 0.14 12.49
CA THR A 73 7.51 -0.12 13.26
C THR A 73 6.46 0.93 12.95
N ASN A 74 5.19 0.69 13.30
CA ASN A 74 4.12 1.68 13.15
C ASN A 74 4.50 3.04 13.75
N GLN A 75 5.23 3.08 14.87
CA GLN A 75 5.67 4.33 15.51
C GLN A 75 6.78 5.04 14.72
N THR A 76 7.79 4.29 14.25
CA THR A 76 8.86 4.90 13.44
C THR A 76 8.31 5.39 12.10
N VAL A 77 7.41 4.66 11.48
CA VAL A 77 6.73 5.08 10.24
C VAL A 77 5.92 6.35 10.47
N LEU A 78 5.12 6.42 11.54
CA LEU A 78 4.33 7.60 11.87
C LEU A 78 5.21 8.83 12.07
N HIS A 79 6.31 8.69 12.78
CA HIS A 79 7.30 9.76 12.97
C HIS A 79 7.86 10.25 11.64
N ILE A 80 8.33 9.33 10.80
CA ILE A 80 8.94 9.67 9.50
C ILE A 80 7.93 10.28 8.54
N LEU A 81 6.71 9.77 8.50
CA LEU A 81 5.64 10.38 7.71
C LEU A 81 5.37 11.81 8.15
N ARG A 82 5.11 12.02 9.46
CA ARG A 82 4.68 13.31 10.01
C ARG A 82 5.75 14.39 9.89
N ASP A 83 6.99 14.06 10.25
CA ASP A 83 8.03 15.07 10.47
C ASP A 83 8.93 15.28 9.23
N PHE A 84 8.92 14.36 8.27
CA PHE A 84 9.80 14.41 7.11
C PHE A 84 9.09 14.23 5.76
N LEU A 85 8.37 13.14 5.54
CA LEU A 85 7.84 12.82 4.20
C LEU A 85 6.63 13.68 3.82
N VAL A 86 5.69 13.91 4.73
CA VAL A 86 4.51 14.73 4.48
C VAL A 86 4.88 16.20 4.24
N PRO A 87 5.76 16.85 5.04
CA PRO A 87 6.23 18.19 4.74
C PRO A 87 6.92 18.31 3.38
N LEU A 88 7.74 17.32 2.99
CA LEU A 88 8.34 17.26 1.66
C LEU A 88 7.27 17.17 0.57
N ALA A 89 6.31 16.25 0.72
CA ALA A 89 5.25 16.02 -0.27
C ALA A 89 4.35 17.25 -0.48
N PHE A 90 4.04 18.00 0.57
CA PHE A 90 3.27 19.26 0.47
C PHE A 90 4.02 20.35 -0.30
N GLY A 91 5.35 20.31 -0.32
CA GLY A 91 6.18 21.25 -1.07
C GLY A 91 6.31 20.92 -2.56
N LEU A 92 5.76 19.79 -3.03
CA LEU A 92 5.92 19.33 -4.41
C LEU A 92 4.72 19.73 -5.29
N GLU A 93 5.02 20.00 -6.55
CA GLU A 93 4.07 19.94 -7.66
C GLU A 93 4.33 18.64 -8.42
N ILE A 94 3.51 17.62 -8.16
CA ILE A 94 3.72 16.25 -8.63
C ILE A 94 3.09 16.12 -10.01
N ALA A 95 3.91 16.12 -11.06
CA ALA A 95 3.43 15.86 -12.41
C ALA A 95 3.07 14.38 -12.60
N HIS A 96 3.83 13.49 -11.97
CA HIS A 96 3.56 12.05 -11.99
C HIS A 96 4.08 11.37 -10.69
N PRO A 97 3.38 10.38 -10.11
CA PRO A 97 3.82 9.71 -8.87
C PRO A 97 5.23 9.09 -8.93
N ARG A 98 5.71 8.73 -10.11
CA ARG A 98 7.10 8.23 -10.32
C ARG A 98 8.20 9.20 -9.90
N GLU A 99 7.87 10.44 -9.63
CA GLU A 99 8.84 11.46 -9.16
C GLU A 99 9.10 11.36 -7.66
N LEU A 100 8.17 10.75 -6.89
CA LEU A 100 8.25 10.68 -5.44
C LEU A 100 9.49 9.95 -4.90
N PRO A 101 9.93 8.81 -5.46
CA PRO A 101 11.15 8.16 -4.97
C PRO A 101 12.38 9.08 -4.99
N ALA A 102 12.53 9.88 -6.04
CA ALA A 102 13.63 10.86 -6.14
C ALA A 102 13.46 12.00 -5.12
N ALA A 103 12.24 12.49 -4.94
CA ALA A 103 11.94 13.54 -3.95
C ALA A 103 12.20 13.07 -2.50
N PHE A 104 11.96 11.79 -2.21
CA PHE A 104 12.16 11.20 -0.88
C PHE A 104 13.57 10.63 -0.67
N ALA A 105 14.45 10.64 -1.65
CA ALA A 105 15.79 10.01 -1.60
C ALA A 105 16.69 10.57 -0.48
N ARG A 106 16.47 11.83 -0.05
CA ARG A 106 17.20 12.43 1.07
C ARG A 106 16.87 11.80 2.43
N VAL A 107 15.70 11.16 2.58
CA VAL A 107 15.34 10.37 3.75
C VAL A 107 15.98 9.00 3.60
N ARG A 108 16.97 8.69 4.43
CA ARG A 108 17.72 7.41 4.37
C ARG A 108 16.92 6.30 5.02
N GLY A 109 16.77 5.14 4.33
CA GLY A 109 15.96 4.02 4.81
C GLY A 109 14.46 4.38 4.85
N HIS A 110 13.72 3.76 5.77
CA HIS A 110 12.29 4.00 5.98
C HIS A 110 11.45 3.75 4.71
N GLU A 111 11.72 2.63 4.07
CA GLU A 111 11.11 2.30 2.78
C GLU A 111 9.61 2.00 2.91
N MET A 112 9.16 1.45 4.07
CA MET A 112 7.74 1.22 4.32
C MET A 112 6.98 2.54 4.49
N ALA A 113 7.56 3.51 5.19
CA ALA A 113 6.99 4.85 5.32
C ALA A 113 6.87 5.55 3.95
N LYS A 114 7.92 5.48 3.13
CA LYS A 114 7.91 6.03 1.76
C LYS A 114 6.88 5.36 0.89
N ALA A 115 6.84 4.01 0.90
CA ALA A 115 5.90 3.23 0.11
C ALA A 115 4.45 3.54 0.46
N ALA A 116 4.12 3.70 1.75
CA ALA A 116 2.76 4.02 2.18
C ALA A 116 2.26 5.34 1.59
N LEU A 117 3.09 6.39 1.61
CA LEU A 117 2.74 7.68 1.04
C LEU A 117 2.72 7.63 -0.49
N GLU A 118 3.69 6.95 -1.11
CA GLU A 118 3.75 6.78 -2.56
C GLU A 118 2.53 6.03 -3.10
N MET A 119 2.13 4.92 -2.48
CA MET A 119 0.93 4.15 -2.84
C MET A 119 -0.33 5.02 -2.79
N ALA A 120 -0.48 5.84 -1.75
CA ALA A 120 -1.61 6.76 -1.64
C ALA A 120 -1.65 7.78 -2.78
N VAL A 121 -0.49 8.31 -3.19
CA VAL A 121 -0.40 9.25 -4.33
C VAL A 121 -0.65 8.53 -5.66
N TRP A 122 -0.19 7.29 -5.83
CA TRP A 122 -0.50 6.50 -7.02
C TRP A 122 -2.01 6.23 -7.15
N GLU A 123 -2.68 5.87 -6.05
CA GLU A 123 -4.13 5.67 -6.09
C GLU A 123 -4.88 6.98 -6.37
N LEU A 124 -4.48 8.08 -5.73
CA LEU A 124 -5.02 9.40 -6.00
C LEU A 124 -4.89 9.77 -7.49
N HIS A 125 -3.70 9.57 -8.07
CA HIS A 125 -3.45 9.79 -9.49
C HIS A 125 -4.36 8.93 -10.37
N ALA A 126 -4.45 7.63 -10.10
CA ALA A 126 -5.30 6.72 -10.87
C ALA A 126 -6.78 7.10 -10.82
N ARG A 127 -7.29 7.48 -9.63
CA ARG A 127 -8.67 7.97 -9.44
C ARG A 127 -8.93 9.26 -10.19
N ARG A 128 -7.99 10.20 -10.17
CA ARG A 128 -8.08 11.45 -10.90
C ARG A 128 -8.12 11.24 -12.42
N GLU A 129 -7.33 10.30 -12.92
CA GLU A 129 -7.35 9.91 -14.34
C GLU A 129 -8.57 9.02 -14.72
N GLY A 130 -9.38 8.61 -13.76
CA GLY A 130 -10.54 7.74 -13.98
C GLY A 130 -10.17 6.32 -14.44
N VAL A 131 -8.98 5.84 -14.07
CA VAL A 131 -8.49 4.51 -14.43
C VAL A 131 -8.23 3.65 -13.19
N PRO A 132 -8.40 2.32 -13.28
CA PRO A 132 -8.00 1.43 -12.20
C PRO A 132 -6.49 1.52 -11.92
N LEU A 133 -6.09 1.41 -10.65
CA LEU A 133 -4.69 1.53 -10.22
C LEU A 133 -3.75 0.58 -10.98
N TYR A 134 -4.16 -0.67 -11.23
CA TYR A 134 -3.34 -1.62 -11.96
C TYR A 134 -2.99 -1.13 -13.38
N LYS A 135 -3.91 -0.39 -14.05
CA LYS A 135 -3.65 0.21 -15.38
C LYS A 135 -2.69 1.38 -15.28
N ALA A 136 -2.84 2.23 -14.26
CA ALA A 136 -1.90 3.33 -14.01
C ALA A 136 -0.47 2.82 -13.78
N LEU A 137 -0.33 1.65 -13.15
CA LEU A 137 0.93 0.96 -12.94
C LEU A 137 1.44 0.16 -14.16
N GLY A 138 0.68 0.14 -15.27
CA GLY A 138 1.06 -0.58 -16.51
C GLY A 138 0.61 -2.04 -16.55
N GLY A 139 -0.23 -2.47 -15.61
CA GLY A 139 -0.79 -3.83 -15.58
C GLY A 139 -1.84 -4.06 -16.66
N ARG A 140 -1.97 -5.30 -17.10
CA ARG A 140 -2.94 -5.71 -18.14
C ARG A 140 -4.28 -6.19 -17.58
N GLY A 141 -4.36 -6.42 -16.27
CA GLY A 141 -5.50 -7.06 -15.61
C GLY A 141 -5.55 -8.56 -15.86
N GLY A 142 -6.61 -9.20 -15.39
CA GLY A 142 -6.83 -10.63 -15.51
C GLY A 142 -6.82 -11.35 -14.16
N THR A 143 -6.93 -12.67 -14.19
CA THR A 143 -6.87 -13.53 -13.00
C THR A 143 -5.42 -13.76 -12.59
N ILE A 144 -5.11 -13.51 -11.33
CA ILE A 144 -3.79 -13.75 -10.75
C ILE A 144 -3.92 -14.94 -9.79
N PRO A 145 -3.18 -16.06 -10.00
CA PRO A 145 -3.14 -17.14 -9.04
C PRO A 145 -2.53 -16.67 -7.71
N THR A 146 -3.21 -16.93 -6.62
CA THR A 146 -2.74 -16.60 -5.28
C THR A 146 -2.36 -17.87 -4.51
N GLY A 147 -1.47 -17.73 -3.55
CA GLY A 147 -1.20 -18.72 -2.51
C GLY A 147 -1.78 -18.29 -1.18
N VAL A 148 -1.82 -19.19 -0.24
CA VAL A 148 -2.13 -18.91 1.16
C VAL A 148 -0.95 -19.35 2.04
N SER A 149 -0.67 -18.58 3.09
CA SER A 149 0.30 -18.93 4.11
C SER A 149 -0.42 -19.52 5.32
N ILE A 150 0.03 -20.68 5.76
CA ILE A 150 -0.45 -21.33 6.98
C ILE A 150 0.59 -21.06 8.09
N GLY A 151 0.13 -20.53 9.23
CA GLY A 151 0.97 -20.39 10.42
C GLY A 151 1.34 -21.77 11.00
N LEU A 152 2.26 -21.76 11.96
CA LEU A 152 2.66 -22.96 12.67
C LEU A 152 1.44 -23.67 13.26
N GLN A 153 1.41 -25.00 13.20
CA GLN A 153 0.35 -25.82 13.74
C GLN A 153 0.91 -26.71 14.87
N PRO A 154 0.11 -27.03 15.88
CA PRO A 154 0.57 -27.77 17.05
C PRO A 154 1.00 -29.21 16.74
N THR A 155 0.45 -29.80 15.68
CA THR A 155 0.77 -31.17 15.22
C THR A 155 0.78 -31.27 13.70
N THR A 156 1.44 -32.30 13.18
CA THR A 156 1.41 -32.62 11.74
C THR A 156 -0.02 -32.91 11.27
N GLY A 157 -0.84 -33.58 12.09
CA GLY A 157 -2.25 -33.84 11.76
C GLY A 157 -3.03 -32.54 11.56
N ALA A 158 -2.92 -31.59 12.50
CA ALA A 158 -3.55 -30.29 12.39
C ALA A 158 -3.05 -29.51 11.17
N LEU A 159 -1.77 -29.64 10.81
CA LEU A 159 -1.23 -29.04 9.59
C LEU A 159 -1.87 -29.64 8.34
N MET A 160 -1.99 -30.96 8.26
CA MET A 160 -2.60 -31.63 7.12
C MET A 160 -4.07 -31.25 6.95
N GLU A 161 -4.85 -31.25 8.04
CA GLU A 161 -6.25 -30.78 8.03
C GLU A 161 -6.35 -29.34 7.49
N ARG A 162 -5.44 -28.48 7.95
CA ARG A 162 -5.41 -27.07 7.51
C ARG A 162 -5.06 -26.95 6.02
N VAL A 163 -4.11 -27.73 5.52
CA VAL A 163 -3.77 -27.78 4.08
C VAL A 163 -4.96 -28.26 3.26
N GLU A 164 -5.67 -29.31 3.70
CA GLU A 164 -6.86 -29.84 3.03
C GLU A 164 -7.98 -28.80 2.96
N GLU A 165 -8.23 -28.04 4.04
CA GLU A 165 -9.19 -26.93 4.05
C GLU A 165 -8.85 -25.89 2.97
N GLU A 166 -7.59 -25.46 2.87
CA GLU A 166 -7.19 -24.43 1.91
C GLU A 166 -7.21 -24.93 0.46
N VAL A 167 -6.84 -26.20 0.24
CA VAL A 167 -6.96 -26.85 -1.07
C VAL A 167 -8.44 -26.95 -1.48
N ALA A 168 -9.32 -27.33 -0.55
CA ALA A 168 -10.76 -27.37 -0.80
C ALA A 168 -11.34 -25.98 -1.08
N ALA A 169 -10.77 -24.93 -0.49
CA ALA A 169 -11.11 -23.54 -0.78
C ALA A 169 -10.61 -23.04 -2.15
N GLY A 170 -9.84 -23.87 -2.87
CA GLY A 170 -9.38 -23.58 -4.24
C GLY A 170 -7.97 -23.05 -4.36
N TYR A 171 -7.23 -22.91 -3.28
CA TYR A 171 -5.81 -22.54 -3.34
C TYR A 171 -4.97 -23.64 -3.96
N ARG A 172 -4.09 -23.28 -4.89
CA ARG A 172 -3.17 -24.22 -5.58
C ARG A 172 -1.74 -24.16 -5.04
N ARG A 173 -1.46 -23.19 -4.19
CA ARG A 173 -0.19 -23.02 -3.50
C ARG A 173 -0.50 -22.68 -2.04
N VAL A 174 -0.02 -23.58 -1.19
CA VAL A 174 -0.16 -23.51 0.26
C VAL A 174 1.25 -23.48 0.87
#